data_944e5a5173c2ee9ed6928f03fb74b874
#
_entry.id   944e5a5173c2ee9ed6928f03fb74b874
#
_cell.length_a   1.000
_cell.length_b   1.000
_cell.length_c   1.000
_cell.angle_alpha   90.00
_cell.angle_beta   90.00
_cell.angle_gamma   90.00
#
_symmetry.space_group_name_H-M   'P 1'
#
loop_
_entity.id
_entity.type
_entity.pdbx_description
1 polymer ?
#
loop_
_entity_poly.entity_id
_entity_poly.type
_entity_poly.pdbx_seq_one_letter_code
_entity_poly.pdbx_strand_id
1 'polypeptide(L)'
;MGTILNSKTTNDGKIIFEVLVDYEEALQLRGHINNIYMFSEEVIDVNSHISLRGKNDATKYLLIPRELRKDIKFNAHVKCQKIETPTKTIFVYVLNKISL
;
A
#
# COMPACT_ATOMS: atom_id res chain seq x y z
N MET A 1 -9.55 -3.08 -9.70
CA MET A 1 -8.14 -3.36 -10.05
C MET A 1 -7.75 -2.57 -11.27
N GLY A 2 -6.48 -2.23 -11.36
CA GLY A 2 -5.99 -1.42 -12.45
C GLY A 2 -5.04 -2.16 -13.39
N THR A 3 -4.92 -1.67 -14.60
CA THR A 3 -4.02 -2.21 -15.60
C THR A 3 -3.26 -1.07 -16.26
N ILE A 4 -1.95 -1.23 -16.43
CA ILE A 4 -1.16 -0.30 -17.20
C ILE A 4 -1.32 -0.64 -18.68
N LEU A 5 -1.89 0.28 -19.45
CA LEU A 5 -2.17 0.09 -20.87
C LEU A 5 -0.98 0.46 -21.74
N ASN A 6 -0.20 1.42 -21.32
CA ASN A 6 0.89 1.97 -22.12
C ASN A 6 1.90 2.69 -21.23
N SER A 7 3.12 2.81 -21.73
CA SER A 7 4.16 3.59 -21.07
C SER A 7 4.99 4.35 -22.09
N LYS A 8 5.50 5.51 -21.68
CA LYS A 8 6.35 6.35 -22.50
C LYS A 8 7.44 6.97 -21.62
N THR A 9 8.67 6.86 -22.04
CA THR A 9 9.79 7.49 -21.33
C THR A 9 9.96 8.92 -21.83
N THR A 10 10.07 9.86 -20.89
CA THR A 10 10.33 11.27 -21.22
C THR A 10 11.82 11.53 -21.39
N ASN A 11 12.17 12.69 -21.95
CA ASN A 11 13.58 13.06 -22.18
C ASN A 11 14.39 13.23 -20.88
N ASP A 12 13.72 13.53 -19.76
CA ASP A 12 14.35 13.70 -18.45
C ASP A 12 14.36 12.41 -17.61
N GLY A 13 14.09 11.26 -18.24
CA GLY A 13 14.18 9.96 -17.58
C GLY A 13 12.96 9.56 -16.76
N LYS A 14 11.87 10.30 -16.87
CA LYS A 14 10.61 9.95 -16.22
C LYS A 14 9.77 9.06 -17.12
N ILE A 15 8.79 8.38 -16.54
CA ILE A 15 7.90 7.51 -17.28
C ILE A 15 6.46 8.01 -17.11
N ILE A 16 5.76 8.09 -18.23
CA ILE A 16 4.34 8.38 -18.25
C ILE A 16 3.62 7.05 -18.43
N PHE A 17 2.71 6.73 -17.51
CA PHE A 17 1.83 5.57 -17.63
C PHE A 17 0.41 5.99 -17.97
N GLU A 18 -0.21 5.26 -18.87
CA GLU A 18 -1.64 5.29 -19.09
C GLU A 18 -2.25 4.12 -18.33
N VAL A 19 -3.13 4.43 -17.36
CA VAL A 19 -3.66 3.43 -16.42
C VAL A 19 -5.18 3.36 -16.57
N LEU A 20 -5.69 2.15 -16.66
CA LEU A 20 -7.12 1.89 -16.60
C LEU A 20 -7.47 1.35 -15.22
N VAL A 21 -8.37 2.02 -14.51
CA VAL A 21 -8.84 1.59 -13.19
C VAL A 21 -10.36 1.63 -13.14
N ASP A 22 -10.94 0.86 -12.21
CA ASP A 22 -12.36 0.95 -11.96
C ASP A 22 -12.72 2.31 -11.36
N TYR A 23 -13.93 2.76 -11.60
CA TYR A 23 -14.40 4.06 -11.11
C TYR A 23 -14.28 4.19 -9.60
N GLU A 24 -14.63 3.13 -8.86
CA GLU A 24 -14.53 3.10 -7.40
C GLU A 24 -13.09 3.28 -6.91
N GLU A 25 -12.13 2.74 -7.63
CA GLU A 25 -10.70 2.92 -7.29
C GLU A 25 -10.27 4.37 -7.53
N ALA A 26 -10.71 4.95 -8.64
CA ALA A 26 -10.40 6.35 -8.93
C ALA A 26 -10.96 7.30 -7.87
N LEU A 27 -12.15 7.00 -7.34
CA LEU A 27 -12.77 7.81 -6.27
C LEU A 27 -11.94 7.82 -4.98
N GLN A 28 -11.15 6.79 -4.72
CA GLN A 28 -10.33 6.72 -3.51
C GLN A 28 -9.21 7.77 -3.50
N LEU A 29 -8.85 8.30 -4.65
CA LEU A 29 -7.88 9.40 -4.74
C LEU A 29 -8.47 10.73 -4.25
N ARG A 30 -9.79 10.86 -4.16
CA ARG A 30 -10.51 12.07 -3.74
C ARG A 30 -10.06 13.31 -4.51
N GLY A 31 -9.78 13.14 -5.81
CA GLY A 31 -9.32 14.23 -6.68
C GLY A 31 -7.85 14.61 -6.54
N HIS A 32 -7.09 13.94 -5.67
CA HIS A 32 -5.66 14.19 -5.53
C HIS A 32 -4.88 13.61 -6.71
N ILE A 33 -3.89 14.34 -7.19
CA ILE A 33 -3.10 13.96 -8.36
C ILE A 33 -1.59 13.93 -8.09
N ASN A 34 -1.17 14.30 -6.87
CA ASN A 34 0.24 14.30 -6.47
C ASN A 34 0.47 13.31 -5.35
N ASN A 35 1.73 12.90 -5.17
CA ASN A 35 2.14 11.96 -4.13
C ASN A 35 1.42 10.62 -4.24
N ILE A 36 1.31 10.12 -5.47
CA ILE A 36 0.68 8.85 -5.78
C ILE A 36 1.74 7.76 -5.76
N TYR A 37 1.43 6.67 -5.04
CA TYR A 37 2.26 5.47 -5.01
C TYR A 37 1.56 4.36 -5.79
N MET A 38 2.35 3.64 -6.56
CA MET A 38 1.84 2.51 -7.35
C MET A 38 2.50 1.22 -6.90
N PHE A 39 1.70 0.16 -6.81
CA PHE A 39 2.21 -1.18 -6.55
C PHE A 39 1.38 -2.21 -7.32
N SER A 40 2.00 -3.35 -7.61
CA SER A 40 1.29 -4.49 -8.19
C SER A 40 1.14 -5.58 -7.14
N GLU A 41 -0.06 -6.10 -6.99
CA GLU A 41 -0.31 -7.22 -6.09
C GLU A 41 0.52 -8.46 -6.46
N GLU A 42 0.83 -8.63 -7.74
CA GLU A 42 1.59 -9.78 -8.25
C GLU A 42 3.03 -9.84 -7.75
N VAL A 43 3.61 -8.72 -7.29
CA VAL A 43 4.97 -8.71 -6.74
C VAL A 43 5.01 -8.87 -5.22
N ILE A 44 3.86 -9.04 -4.58
CA ILE A 44 3.78 -9.26 -3.13
C ILE A 44 4.00 -10.75 -2.89
N ASP A 45 5.16 -11.10 -2.33
CA ASP A 45 5.58 -12.48 -2.19
C ASP A 45 5.96 -12.91 -0.77
N VAL A 46 5.95 -11.98 0.19
CA VAL A 46 6.25 -12.29 1.59
C VAL A 46 4.96 -12.60 2.33
N ASN A 47 4.90 -13.76 2.96
CA ASN A 47 3.74 -14.17 3.74
C ASN A 47 3.76 -13.56 5.13
N SER A 48 2.58 -13.23 5.61
CA SER A 48 2.35 -12.76 6.97
C SER A 48 1.14 -13.48 7.54
N HIS A 49 0.78 -13.17 8.77
CA HIS A 49 -0.39 -13.75 9.42
C HIS A 49 -1.05 -12.75 10.37
N ILE A 50 -2.29 -13.03 10.72
CA ILE A 50 -3.04 -12.28 11.70
C ILE A 50 -2.91 -12.99 13.04
N SER A 51 -2.52 -12.25 14.09
CA SER A 51 -2.54 -12.72 15.47
C SER A 51 -3.78 -12.18 16.16
N LEU A 52 -4.48 -13.06 16.88
CA LEU A 52 -5.69 -12.70 17.62
C LEU A 52 -5.31 -12.59 19.10
N ARG A 53 -5.75 -11.50 19.72
CA ARG A 53 -5.44 -11.19 21.12
C ARG A 53 -6.68 -10.65 21.82
N GLY A 54 -6.64 -10.66 23.15
CA GLY A 54 -7.66 -10.08 23.98
C GLY A 54 -8.84 -11.02 24.21
N LYS A 55 -9.82 -10.54 24.97
CA LYS A 55 -11.01 -11.30 25.32
C LYS A 55 -11.83 -11.59 24.06
N ASN A 56 -12.16 -12.85 23.82
CA ASN A 56 -12.89 -13.30 22.64
C ASN A 56 -12.20 -12.94 21.32
N ASP A 57 -10.85 -12.88 21.33
CA ASP A 57 -10.05 -12.56 20.15
C ASP A 57 -10.45 -11.22 19.50
N ALA A 58 -10.84 -10.25 20.33
CA ALA A 58 -11.34 -8.96 19.87
C ALA A 58 -10.30 -8.11 19.16
N THR A 59 -9.02 -8.30 19.50
CA THR A 59 -7.93 -7.52 18.92
C THR A 59 -7.19 -8.34 17.88
N LYS A 60 -6.96 -7.74 16.72
CA LYS A 60 -6.25 -8.36 15.61
C LYS A 60 -5.00 -7.58 15.31
N TYR A 61 -3.88 -8.28 15.20
CA TYR A 61 -2.60 -7.71 14.81
C TYR A 61 -2.11 -8.35 13.53
N LEU A 62 -1.61 -7.51 12.63
CA LEU A 62 -0.93 -7.95 11.42
C LEU A 62 0.57 -7.92 11.67
N LEU A 63 1.24 -9.05 11.49
CA LEU A 63 2.68 -9.13 11.65
C LEU A 63 3.36 -8.45 10.47
N ILE A 64 4.30 -7.56 10.78
CA ILE A 64 5.28 -7.11 9.78
C ILE A 64 6.38 -8.17 9.76
N PRO A 65 6.52 -8.93 8.66
CA PRO A 65 7.51 -10.00 8.59
C PRO A 65 8.91 -9.49 8.86
N ARG A 66 9.74 -10.35 9.46
CA ARG A 66 11.09 -10.01 9.87
C ARG A 66 11.92 -9.45 8.72
N GLU A 67 11.77 -10.03 7.53
CA GLU A 67 12.49 -9.63 6.32
C GLU A 67 12.20 -8.19 5.92
N LEU A 68 10.97 -7.70 6.23
CA LEU A 68 10.53 -6.38 5.85
C LEU A 68 10.80 -5.31 6.91
N ARG A 69 11.01 -5.71 8.17
CA ARG A 69 11.23 -4.76 9.28
C ARG A 69 12.68 -4.58 9.68
N LYS A 70 13.59 -5.32 9.06
CA LYS A 70 15.00 -5.29 9.38
C LYS A 70 15.62 -3.94 9.06
N ASP A 71 16.43 -3.41 9.98
CA ASP A 71 17.19 -2.17 9.84
C ASP A 71 16.33 -0.92 9.59
N ILE A 72 15.04 -0.96 9.94
CA ILE A 72 14.14 0.17 9.79
C ILE A 72 13.81 0.75 11.14
N LYS A 73 13.96 2.07 11.28
CA LYS A 73 13.53 2.82 12.46
C LYS A 73 12.41 3.76 12.08
N PHE A 74 11.36 3.77 12.88
CA PHE A 74 10.14 4.52 12.61
C PHE A 74 9.86 5.55 13.70
N ASN A 75 9.22 6.63 13.28
CA ASN A 75 8.48 7.49 14.20
C ASN A 75 7.23 6.72 14.71
N ALA A 76 6.77 7.04 15.92
CA ALA A 76 5.59 6.41 16.49
C ALA A 76 4.29 6.79 15.78
N HIS A 77 4.28 7.90 15.04
CA HIS A 77 3.11 8.29 14.27
C HIS A 77 2.95 7.47 13.00
N VAL A 78 1.78 6.86 12.86
CA VAL A 78 1.45 6.01 11.73
C VAL A 78 0.10 6.44 11.18
N LYS A 79 0.02 6.63 9.86
CA LYS A 79 -1.25 6.83 9.17
C LYS A 79 -1.67 5.52 8.54
N CYS A 80 -2.96 5.24 8.59
CA CYS A 80 -3.51 4.01 8.05
C CYS A 80 -4.74 4.30 7.20
N GLN A 81 -4.89 3.57 6.11
CA GLN A 81 -6.06 3.61 5.25
C GLN A 81 -6.49 2.19 4.93
N LYS A 82 -7.78 1.98 4.85
CA LYS A 82 -8.37 0.74 4.37
C LYS A 82 -8.90 0.94 2.96
N ILE A 83 -8.55 0.03 2.07
CA ILE A 83 -9.03 0.00 0.69
C ILE A 83 -9.81 -1.29 0.49
N GLU A 84 -11.08 -1.18 0.12
CA GLU A 84 -11.93 -2.33 -0.14
C GLU A 84 -12.05 -2.60 -1.63
N THR A 85 -11.87 -3.87 -2.00
CA THR A 85 -12.21 -4.37 -3.33
C THR A 85 -13.31 -5.42 -3.21
N PRO A 86 -13.93 -5.88 -4.31
CA PRO A 86 -14.94 -6.93 -4.22
C PRO A 86 -14.46 -8.24 -3.59
N THR A 87 -13.17 -8.52 -3.64
CA THR A 87 -12.60 -9.79 -3.17
C THR A 87 -11.57 -9.64 -2.06
N LYS A 88 -11.09 -8.43 -1.78
CA LYS A 88 -9.97 -8.22 -0.85
C LYS A 88 -10.11 -6.95 -0.05
N THR A 89 -9.51 -6.95 1.13
CA THR A 89 -9.29 -5.76 1.93
C THR A 89 -7.79 -5.49 1.97
N ILE A 90 -7.41 -4.25 1.66
CA ILE A 90 -6.02 -3.81 1.65
C ILE A 90 -5.85 -2.75 2.73
N PHE A 91 -4.89 -2.95 3.63
CA PHE A 91 -4.52 -1.94 4.61
C PHE A 91 -3.20 -1.30 4.20
N VAL A 92 -3.17 0.03 4.19
CA VAL A 92 -1.97 0.80 3.87
C VAL A 92 -1.53 1.53 5.12
N TYR A 93 -0.31 1.26 5.56
CA TYR A 93 0.32 1.94 6.69
C TYR A 93 1.47 2.80 6.17
N VAL A 94 1.46 4.07 6.51
CA VAL A 94 2.52 5.00 6.15
C VAL A 94 3.25 5.42 7.42
N LEU A 95 4.52 5.10 7.47
CA LEU A 95 5.40 5.37 8.61
C LEU A 95 6.48 6.33 8.18
N ASN A 96 6.75 7.34 8.99
CA ASN A 96 7.87 8.24 8.76
C ASN A 96 9.15 7.60 9.29
N LYS A 97 10.17 7.53 8.46
CA LYS A 97 11.49 7.06 8.88
C LYS A 97 12.13 8.07 9.82
N ILE A 98 12.83 7.57 10.82
CA ILE A 98 13.68 8.41 11.67
C ILE A 98 14.99 8.60 10.91
N SER A 99 15.28 9.86 10.63
CA SER A 99 16.54 10.27 9.99
C SER A 99 17.65 10.32 11.05
N LEU A 100 18.75 9.65 10.80
CA LEU A 100 19.93 9.65 11.67
C LEU A 100 20.99 10.58 11.11
#